data_9fa3104a4a3f2f1d2c94a9962253d017
#
_entry.id   9fa3104a4a3f2f1d2c94a9962253d017
#
_cell.length_a   1.000
_cell.length_b   1.000
_cell.length_c   1.000
_cell.angle_alpha   90.00
_cell.angle_beta   90.00
_cell.angle_gamma   90.00
#
_symmetry.space_group_name_H-M   'P 1'
#
loop_
_entity.id
_entity.type
_entity.pdbx_description
1 polymer ?
#
loop_
_entity_poly.entity_id
_entity_poly.type
_entity_poly.pdbx_seq_one_letter_code
_entity_poly.pdbx_strand_id
1 'polypeptide(L)'
;MKQIVNILFCISLLLFSATGFAQTILPEDLSLINLQVMKPSGLEKQDGAASLLEERLIQAVILNGIDSAVSPFRLTTHIRELSSQITTSTPPQYVTELEVTCFITDQVEKITLQQTTFHVKGVARTKEKAFRNAIEQIQARNPKLKTLLKKGKEKILLYLLNKEEETR
;
A
#
# COMPACT_ATOMS: atom_id res chain seq x y z
N MET A 1 55.96 28.96 -14.98
CA MET A 1 54.70 28.71 -15.73
C MET A 1 54.32 27.24 -15.84
N LYS A 2 55.22 26.31 -16.11
CA LYS A 2 54.88 24.85 -16.24
C LYS A 2 54.35 24.18 -14.95
N GLN A 3 54.77 24.61 -13.77
CA GLN A 3 54.24 24.02 -12.51
C GLN A 3 52.83 24.44 -12.16
N ILE A 4 52.41 25.65 -12.52
CA ILE A 4 51.05 26.16 -12.25
C ILE A 4 50.02 25.41 -13.13
N VAL A 5 50.38 25.09 -14.36
CA VAL A 5 49.51 24.37 -15.29
C VAL A 5 49.25 22.90 -14.81
N ASN A 6 50.27 22.25 -14.21
CA ASN A 6 50.08 20.90 -13.66
C ASN A 6 49.20 20.87 -12.41
N ILE A 7 49.25 21.90 -11.56
CA ILE A 7 48.39 22.00 -10.36
C ILE A 7 46.95 22.24 -10.76
N LEU A 8 46.69 23.10 -11.76
CA LEU A 8 45.35 23.34 -12.30
C LEU A 8 44.74 22.09 -12.98
N PHE A 9 45.57 21.27 -13.64
CA PHE A 9 45.13 20.04 -14.26
C PHE A 9 44.76 18.94 -13.24
N CYS A 10 45.53 18.83 -12.12
CA CYS A 10 45.21 17.92 -11.03
C CYS A 10 43.92 18.32 -10.26
N ILE A 11 43.66 19.63 -10.09
CA ILE A 11 42.41 20.10 -9.43
C ILE A 11 41.18 19.84 -10.30
N SER A 12 41.31 19.94 -11.63
CA SER A 12 40.20 19.63 -12.54
C SER A 12 39.82 18.12 -12.58
N LEU A 13 40.78 17.24 -12.29
CA LEU A 13 40.54 15.78 -12.26
C LEU A 13 39.84 15.33 -10.97
N LEU A 14 39.94 16.08 -9.87
CA LEU A 14 39.33 15.76 -8.58
C LEU A 14 37.85 16.20 -8.48
N LEU A 15 37.35 17.03 -9.39
CA LEU A 15 35.97 17.49 -9.41
C LEU A 15 35.01 16.58 -10.19
N PHE A 16 35.51 15.51 -10.83
CA PHE A 16 34.71 14.63 -11.69
C PHE A 16 34.22 13.33 -11.02
N SER A 17 34.44 13.13 -9.73
CA SER A 17 34.16 11.85 -9.04
C SER A 17 32.96 11.88 -8.10
N ALA A 18 32.02 12.81 -8.25
CA ALA A 18 30.80 12.85 -7.46
C ALA A 18 29.50 12.84 -8.32
N THR A 19 29.50 12.09 -9.44
CA THR A 19 28.23 11.67 -10.01
C THR A 19 27.78 10.43 -9.27
N GLY A 20 27.15 10.63 -8.11
CA GLY A 20 26.35 9.59 -7.50
C GLY A 20 25.34 9.16 -8.57
N PHE A 21 25.40 7.91 -9.00
CA PHE A 21 24.38 7.28 -9.79
C PHE A 21 23.11 7.26 -8.93
N ALA A 22 22.29 8.30 -9.02
CA ALA A 22 20.89 8.21 -8.67
C ALA A 22 20.32 7.19 -9.67
N GLN A 23 20.19 5.93 -9.27
CA GLN A 23 19.47 4.92 -10.04
C GLN A 23 18.06 5.47 -10.23
N THR A 24 17.81 6.00 -11.41
CA THR A 24 16.47 6.43 -11.82
C THR A 24 15.71 5.14 -12.08
N ILE A 25 14.82 4.77 -11.16
CA ILE A 25 13.89 3.66 -11.34
C ILE A 25 13.08 3.95 -12.59
N LEU A 26 13.31 3.18 -13.66
CA LEU A 26 12.62 3.34 -14.92
C LEU A 26 11.13 2.96 -14.74
N PRO A 27 10.19 3.71 -15.35
CA PRO A 27 8.76 3.39 -15.26
C PRO A 27 8.40 1.97 -15.73
N GLU A 28 9.20 1.39 -16.62
CA GLU A 28 9.03 0.03 -17.15
C GLU A 28 9.24 -1.04 -16.07
N ASP A 29 10.17 -0.85 -15.13
CA ASP A 29 10.42 -1.80 -14.03
C ASP A 29 9.24 -1.86 -13.06
N LEU A 30 8.48 -0.77 -12.94
CA LEU A 30 7.28 -0.70 -12.11
C LEU A 30 6.10 -1.52 -12.65
N SER A 31 6.08 -1.85 -13.93
CA SER A 31 5.02 -2.67 -14.57
C SER A 31 5.16 -4.17 -14.27
N LEU A 32 6.32 -4.61 -13.78
CA LEU A 32 6.62 -6.02 -13.50
C LEU A 32 6.23 -6.46 -12.08
N ILE A 33 5.72 -5.55 -11.26
CA ILE A 33 5.36 -5.88 -9.87
C ILE A 33 3.94 -6.43 -9.82
N ASN A 34 3.82 -7.66 -9.33
CA ASN A 34 2.56 -8.30 -9.03
C ASN A 34 2.28 -8.23 -7.52
N LEU A 35 1.02 -8.06 -7.13
CA LEU A 35 0.59 -7.97 -5.74
C LEU A 35 -0.68 -8.80 -5.54
N GLN A 36 -0.55 -9.95 -4.87
CA GLN A 36 -1.67 -10.80 -4.57
C GLN A 36 -2.56 -10.19 -3.48
N VAL A 37 -3.83 -9.94 -3.78
CA VAL A 37 -4.79 -9.50 -2.78
C VAL A 37 -5.28 -10.71 -1.98
N MET A 38 -5.23 -10.60 -0.66
CA MET A 38 -5.71 -11.63 0.26
C MET A 38 -7.12 -11.29 0.76
N LYS A 39 -7.92 -12.33 1.04
CA LYS A 39 -9.24 -12.15 1.66
C LYS A 39 -9.09 -11.35 2.96
N PRO A 40 -9.87 -10.27 3.14
CA PRO A 40 -9.81 -9.47 4.36
C PRO A 40 -10.16 -10.28 5.60
N SER A 41 -9.45 -10.05 6.71
CA SER A 41 -9.70 -10.66 8.02
C SER A 41 -10.49 -9.71 8.94
N GLY A 42 -11.08 -10.27 10.00
CA GLY A 42 -11.98 -9.53 10.91
C GLY A 42 -13.42 -9.43 10.39
N LEU A 43 -13.75 -10.17 9.33
CA LEU A 43 -15.08 -10.22 8.67
C LEU A 43 -15.69 -11.63 8.65
N GLU A 44 -15.24 -12.54 9.51
CA GLU A 44 -15.59 -13.97 9.48
C GLU A 44 -17.10 -14.23 9.59
N LYS A 45 -17.84 -13.30 10.19
CA LYS A 45 -19.30 -13.37 10.33
C LYS A 45 -20.08 -12.65 9.23
N GLN A 46 -19.38 -12.08 8.23
CA GLN A 46 -19.96 -11.21 7.20
C GLN A 46 -19.35 -11.47 5.82
N ASP A 47 -19.53 -12.69 5.31
CA ASP A 47 -18.89 -13.12 4.05
C ASP A 47 -19.19 -12.20 2.86
N GLY A 48 -20.40 -11.66 2.72
CA GLY A 48 -20.72 -10.73 1.65
C GLY A 48 -19.95 -9.41 1.73
N ALA A 49 -19.64 -8.93 2.94
CA ALA A 49 -18.81 -7.71 3.13
C ALA A 49 -17.34 -8.00 2.85
N ALA A 50 -16.85 -9.20 3.19
CA ALA A 50 -15.49 -9.60 2.90
C ALA A 50 -15.24 -9.68 1.39
N SER A 51 -16.13 -10.31 0.63
CA SER A 51 -16.00 -10.42 -0.84
C SER A 51 -16.10 -9.06 -1.53
N LEU A 52 -16.99 -8.19 -1.08
CA LEU A 52 -17.11 -6.82 -1.60
C LEU A 52 -15.81 -6.02 -1.38
N LEU A 53 -15.22 -6.13 -0.19
CA LEU A 53 -13.98 -5.43 0.12
C LEU A 53 -12.81 -5.99 -0.67
N GLU A 54 -12.69 -7.31 -0.78
CA GLU A 54 -11.68 -7.98 -1.59
C GLU A 54 -11.72 -7.50 -3.04
N GLU A 55 -12.90 -7.48 -3.67
CA GLU A 55 -13.09 -6.98 -5.04
C GLU A 55 -12.61 -5.53 -5.19
N ARG A 56 -12.94 -4.65 -4.24
CA ARG A 56 -12.50 -3.26 -4.26
C ARG A 56 -11.00 -3.09 -4.08
N LEU A 57 -10.37 -3.94 -3.27
CA LEU A 57 -8.92 -3.96 -3.11
C LEU A 57 -8.23 -4.42 -4.41
N ILE A 58 -8.76 -5.45 -5.09
CA ILE A 58 -8.29 -5.87 -6.41
C ILE A 58 -8.39 -4.72 -7.41
N GLN A 59 -9.55 -4.05 -7.47
CA GLN A 59 -9.74 -2.87 -8.32
C GLN A 59 -8.75 -1.74 -7.97
N ALA A 60 -8.47 -1.51 -6.67
CA ALA A 60 -7.50 -0.50 -6.26
C ALA A 60 -6.09 -0.85 -6.76
N VAL A 61 -5.67 -2.11 -6.67
CA VAL A 61 -4.37 -2.61 -7.16
C VAL A 61 -4.25 -2.36 -8.66
N ILE A 62 -5.24 -2.77 -9.45
CA ILE A 62 -5.28 -2.60 -10.91
C ILE A 62 -5.27 -1.11 -11.29
N LEU A 63 -6.08 -0.26 -10.63
CA LEU A 63 -6.13 1.19 -10.89
C LEU A 63 -4.80 1.91 -10.60
N ASN A 64 -3.93 1.32 -9.80
CA ASN A 64 -2.58 1.85 -9.54
C ASN A 64 -1.49 1.20 -10.42
N GLY A 65 -1.89 0.48 -11.49
CA GLY A 65 -0.97 -0.11 -12.45
C GLY A 65 -0.11 -1.22 -11.85
N ILE A 66 -0.71 -2.02 -10.96
CA ILE A 66 -0.11 -3.23 -10.39
C ILE A 66 -0.98 -4.40 -10.85
N ASP A 67 -0.37 -5.50 -11.29
CA ASP A 67 -1.13 -6.70 -11.61
C ASP A 67 -1.52 -7.46 -10.32
N SER A 68 -2.78 -7.90 -10.26
CA SER A 68 -3.30 -8.68 -9.15
C SER A 68 -3.17 -10.18 -9.43
N ALA A 69 -1.95 -10.65 -9.63
CA ALA A 69 -1.62 -12.04 -9.87
C ALA A 69 -0.98 -12.71 -8.64
N VAL A 70 -0.78 -14.02 -8.72
CA VAL A 70 -0.03 -14.78 -7.70
C VAL A 70 1.38 -14.21 -7.57
N SER A 71 1.77 -13.85 -6.36
CA SER A 71 3.01 -13.16 -6.07
C SER A 71 3.48 -13.49 -4.65
N PRO A 72 4.79 -13.45 -4.34
CA PRO A 72 5.27 -13.47 -2.97
C PRO A 72 4.84 -12.22 -2.19
N PHE A 73 4.57 -11.12 -2.88
CA PHE A 73 4.06 -9.89 -2.26
C PHE A 73 2.55 -9.94 -2.13
N ARG A 74 2.05 -9.66 -0.92
CA ARG A 74 0.62 -9.74 -0.60
C ARG A 74 0.08 -8.44 -0.02
N LEU A 75 -1.12 -8.07 -0.47
CA LEU A 75 -1.93 -7.04 0.17
C LEU A 75 -2.91 -7.73 1.14
N THR A 76 -2.67 -7.57 2.42
CA THR A 76 -3.52 -8.10 3.50
C THR A 76 -4.27 -6.94 4.16
N THR A 77 -5.55 -7.13 4.44
CA THR A 77 -6.38 -6.13 5.10
C THR A 77 -7.02 -6.72 6.35
N HIS A 78 -6.92 -6.00 7.46
CA HIS A 78 -7.56 -6.34 8.71
C HIS A 78 -8.59 -5.28 9.08
N ILE A 79 -9.81 -5.75 9.48
CA ILE A 79 -10.91 -4.88 9.91
C ILE A 79 -11.16 -5.11 11.39
N ARG A 80 -11.24 -4.01 12.13
CA ARG A 80 -11.59 -4.02 13.56
C ARG A 80 -12.73 -3.04 13.82
N GLU A 81 -13.81 -3.49 14.46
CA GLU A 81 -14.87 -2.61 14.98
C GLU A 81 -14.32 -1.82 16.18
N LEU A 82 -14.33 -0.50 16.08
CA LEU A 82 -13.92 0.40 17.18
C LEU A 82 -15.10 0.73 18.09
N SER A 83 -16.24 1.04 17.49
CA SER A 83 -17.45 1.38 18.23
C SER A 83 -18.71 1.07 17.44
N SER A 84 -19.78 0.79 18.17
CA SER A 84 -21.14 0.71 17.62
C SER A 84 -22.08 1.35 18.62
N GLN A 85 -22.74 2.44 18.23
CA GLN A 85 -23.60 3.26 19.06
C GLN A 85 -24.95 3.47 18.42
N ILE A 86 -25.97 3.70 19.23
CA ILE A 86 -27.32 4.07 18.78
C ILE A 86 -27.49 5.58 18.93
N THR A 87 -27.96 6.24 17.87
CA THR A 87 -28.25 7.68 17.92
C THR A 87 -29.53 7.97 18.71
N THR A 88 -29.61 9.18 19.25
CA THR A 88 -30.86 9.71 19.90
C THR A 88 -31.87 10.25 18.88
N SER A 89 -31.62 10.10 17.59
CA SER A 89 -32.53 10.54 16.52
C SER A 89 -33.84 9.73 16.48
N THR A 90 -34.84 10.29 15.88
CA THR A 90 -36.14 9.61 15.65
C THR A 90 -36.35 9.46 14.14
N PRO A 91 -36.33 8.23 13.56
CA PRO A 91 -36.06 6.96 14.21
C PRO A 91 -34.58 6.79 14.63
N PRO A 92 -34.28 5.98 15.65
CA PRO A 92 -32.92 5.70 16.08
C PRO A 92 -32.13 4.95 14.99
N GLN A 93 -30.84 5.25 14.91
CA GLN A 93 -29.93 4.64 13.95
C GLN A 93 -28.68 4.11 14.66
N TYR A 94 -28.09 3.06 14.10
CA TYR A 94 -26.78 2.56 14.52
C TYR A 94 -25.70 3.30 13.75
N VAL A 95 -24.67 3.72 14.48
CA VAL A 95 -23.42 4.26 13.92
C VAL A 95 -22.31 3.31 14.28
N THR A 96 -21.70 2.71 13.28
CA THR A 96 -20.57 1.79 13.44
C THR A 96 -19.31 2.44 12.87
N GLU A 97 -18.24 2.44 13.66
CA GLU A 97 -16.91 2.91 13.26
C GLU A 97 -15.95 1.72 13.17
N LEU A 98 -15.28 1.60 12.05
CA LEU A 98 -14.31 0.54 11.76
C LEU A 98 -12.93 1.14 11.53
N GLU A 99 -11.92 0.46 12.06
CA GLU A 99 -10.52 0.65 11.70
C GLU A 99 -10.16 -0.34 10.60
N VAL A 100 -9.54 0.17 9.55
CA VAL A 100 -9.07 -0.59 8.39
C VAL A 100 -7.57 -0.48 8.36
N THR A 101 -6.86 -1.58 8.55
CA THR A 101 -5.41 -1.63 8.43
C THR A 101 -5.01 -2.50 7.25
N CYS A 102 -4.25 -1.92 6.32
CA CYS A 102 -3.77 -2.60 5.14
C CYS A 102 -2.25 -2.73 5.20
N PHE A 103 -1.73 -3.92 4.84
CA PHE A 103 -0.31 -4.26 4.85
C PHE A 103 0.11 -4.76 3.47
N ILE A 104 1.29 -4.34 3.01
CA ILE A 104 2.00 -5.00 1.92
C ILE A 104 3.16 -5.78 2.54
N THR A 105 3.14 -7.10 2.37
CA THR A 105 4.09 -8.02 3.00
C THR A 105 4.78 -8.90 1.96
N ASP A 106 6.03 -9.26 2.20
CA ASP A 106 6.69 -10.38 1.55
C ASP A 106 6.43 -11.65 2.37
N GLN A 107 5.87 -12.68 1.72
CA GLN A 107 5.55 -13.97 2.37
C GLN A 107 6.76 -14.86 2.55
N VAL A 108 7.79 -14.70 1.74
CA VAL A 108 9.02 -15.49 1.81
C VAL A 108 9.84 -15.08 3.03
N GLU A 109 10.15 -13.79 3.12
CA GLU A 109 10.95 -13.23 4.22
C GLU A 109 10.12 -12.83 5.44
N LYS A 110 8.78 -12.90 5.34
CA LYS A 110 7.83 -12.55 6.42
C LYS A 110 7.99 -11.10 6.94
N ILE A 111 8.34 -10.18 6.06
CA ILE A 111 8.52 -8.77 6.38
C ILE A 111 7.35 -7.93 5.89
N THR A 112 7.07 -6.83 6.60
CA THR A 112 6.10 -5.81 6.18
C THR A 112 6.84 -4.67 5.50
N LEU A 113 6.59 -4.50 4.20
CA LEU A 113 7.20 -3.47 3.38
C LEU A 113 6.51 -2.11 3.56
N GLN A 114 5.17 -2.10 3.64
CA GLN A 114 4.39 -0.89 3.81
C GLN A 114 3.08 -1.18 4.54
N GLN A 115 2.59 -0.21 5.31
CA GLN A 115 1.29 -0.29 5.97
C GLN A 115 0.58 1.07 5.98
N THR A 116 -0.74 1.03 6.11
CA THR A 116 -1.59 2.20 6.37
C THR A 116 -2.80 1.82 7.20
N THR A 117 -3.26 2.76 8.02
CA THR A 117 -4.50 2.61 8.79
C THR A 117 -5.40 3.82 8.52
N PHE A 118 -6.70 3.58 8.40
CA PHE A 118 -7.71 4.61 8.29
C PHE A 118 -9.03 4.13 8.88
N HIS A 119 -9.94 5.07 9.14
CA HIS A 119 -11.23 4.80 9.75
C HIS A 119 -12.34 5.06 8.74
N VAL A 120 -13.40 4.26 8.86
CA VAL A 120 -14.64 4.42 8.09
C VAL A 120 -15.84 4.33 9.02
N LYS A 121 -16.91 5.03 8.68
CA LYS A 121 -18.15 5.03 9.46
C LYS A 121 -19.34 4.63 8.58
N GLY A 122 -20.20 3.81 9.14
CA GLY A 122 -21.49 3.48 8.51
C GLY A 122 -22.65 3.80 9.44
N VAL A 123 -23.76 4.20 8.85
CA VAL A 123 -24.99 4.54 9.56
C VAL A 123 -26.14 3.80 8.93
N ALA A 124 -26.96 3.12 9.74
CA ALA A 124 -28.16 2.43 9.28
C ALA A 124 -29.15 2.17 10.43
N ARG A 125 -30.32 1.62 10.10
CA ARG A 125 -31.34 1.25 11.08
C ARG A 125 -31.02 -0.04 11.85
N THR A 126 -30.07 -0.86 11.37
CA THR A 126 -29.61 -2.07 12.09
C THR A 126 -28.09 -2.05 12.17
N LYS A 127 -27.51 -2.74 13.17
CA LYS A 127 -26.08 -2.81 13.36
C LYS A 127 -25.36 -3.44 12.16
N GLU A 128 -25.92 -4.53 11.63
CA GLU A 128 -25.35 -5.25 10.48
C GLU A 128 -25.30 -4.37 9.22
N LYS A 129 -26.38 -3.61 8.96
CA LYS A 129 -26.41 -2.66 7.84
C LYS A 129 -25.45 -1.48 8.06
N ALA A 130 -25.33 -0.97 9.29
CA ALA A 130 -24.37 0.09 9.61
C ALA A 130 -22.94 -0.39 9.39
N PHE A 131 -22.62 -1.61 9.79
CA PHE A 131 -21.33 -2.22 9.54
C PHE A 131 -21.06 -2.36 8.03
N ARG A 132 -22.02 -2.91 7.28
CA ARG A 132 -21.90 -3.05 5.81
C ARG A 132 -21.72 -1.70 5.13
N ASN A 133 -22.50 -0.69 5.52
CA ASN A 133 -22.37 0.67 4.98
C ASN A 133 -20.97 1.25 5.27
N ALA A 134 -20.35 0.94 6.43
CA ALA A 134 -18.98 1.34 6.72
C ALA A 134 -17.99 0.70 5.74
N ILE A 135 -18.11 -0.60 5.46
CA ILE A 135 -17.29 -1.29 4.45
C ILE A 135 -17.51 -0.69 3.05
N GLU A 136 -18.74 -0.31 2.72
CA GLU A 136 -19.07 0.33 1.44
C GLU A 136 -18.41 1.70 1.24
N GLN A 137 -17.96 2.39 2.30
CA GLN A 137 -17.16 3.61 2.20
C GLN A 137 -15.72 3.35 1.74
N ILE A 138 -15.23 2.11 1.83
CA ILE A 138 -13.89 1.75 1.36
C ILE A 138 -13.95 1.58 -0.15
N GLN A 139 -13.58 2.62 -0.88
CA GLN A 139 -13.61 2.60 -2.34
C GLN A 139 -12.22 2.34 -2.92
N ALA A 140 -12.14 1.76 -4.12
CA ALA A 140 -10.90 1.48 -4.83
C ALA A 140 -10.01 2.74 -5.04
N ARG A 141 -10.64 3.92 -5.15
CA ARG A 141 -9.96 5.21 -5.30
C ARG A 141 -9.63 5.90 -3.97
N ASN A 142 -9.74 5.20 -2.84
CA ASN A 142 -9.41 5.78 -1.53
C ASN A 142 -7.97 6.34 -1.52
N PRO A 143 -7.76 7.61 -1.11
CA PRO A 143 -6.44 8.24 -1.13
C PRO A 143 -5.38 7.50 -0.28
N LYS A 144 -5.81 6.90 0.84
CA LYS A 144 -4.91 6.11 1.71
C LYS A 144 -4.45 4.83 1.02
N LEU A 145 -5.36 4.13 0.32
CA LEU A 145 -5.01 2.95 -0.49
C LEU A 145 -4.08 3.33 -1.65
N LYS A 146 -4.38 4.41 -2.37
CA LYS A 146 -3.52 4.92 -3.44
C LYS A 146 -2.09 5.20 -2.94
N THR A 147 -1.97 5.88 -1.80
CA THR A 147 -0.66 6.20 -1.20
C THR A 147 0.06 4.93 -0.74
N LEU A 148 -0.66 3.98 -0.12
CA LEU A 148 -0.12 2.68 0.27
C LEU A 148 0.47 1.93 -0.94
N LEU A 149 -0.31 1.81 -2.01
CA LEU A 149 0.08 1.07 -3.22
C LEU A 149 1.26 1.73 -3.92
N LYS A 150 1.25 3.07 -4.07
CA LYS A 150 2.37 3.80 -4.67
C LYS A 150 3.67 3.57 -3.89
N LYS A 151 3.66 3.82 -2.57
CA LYS A 151 4.84 3.62 -1.72
C LYS A 151 5.24 2.15 -1.60
N GLY A 152 4.26 1.24 -1.64
CA GLY A 152 4.50 -0.20 -1.64
C GLY A 152 5.25 -0.65 -2.89
N LYS A 153 4.82 -0.19 -4.08
CA LYS A 153 5.54 -0.42 -5.34
C LYS A 153 7.00 0.00 -5.26
N GLU A 154 7.23 1.24 -4.83
CA GLU A 154 8.59 1.80 -4.69
C GLU A 154 9.44 0.95 -3.74
N LYS A 155 8.87 0.52 -2.60
CA LYS A 155 9.60 -0.30 -1.62
C LYS A 155 9.85 -1.73 -2.10
N ILE A 156 8.91 -2.36 -2.81
CA ILE A 156 9.11 -3.68 -3.40
C ILE A 156 10.27 -3.62 -4.40
N LEU A 157 10.30 -2.61 -5.26
CA LEU A 157 11.35 -2.47 -6.26
C LEU A 157 12.73 -2.28 -5.61
N LEU A 158 12.84 -1.36 -4.65
CA LEU A 158 14.10 -1.16 -3.91
C LEU A 158 14.56 -2.44 -3.19
N TYR A 159 13.62 -3.17 -2.60
CA TYR A 159 13.90 -4.44 -1.92
C TYR A 159 14.43 -5.49 -2.90
N LEU A 160 13.84 -5.62 -4.09
CA LEU A 160 14.30 -6.56 -5.11
C LEU A 160 15.69 -6.19 -5.65
N LEU A 161 15.95 -4.90 -5.90
CA LEU A 161 17.27 -4.42 -6.35
C LEU A 161 18.36 -4.72 -5.32
N ASN A 162 18.13 -4.44 -4.04
CA ASN A 162 19.10 -4.73 -2.98
C ASN A 162 19.38 -6.24 -2.88
N LYS A 163 18.36 -7.09 -3.06
CA LYS A 163 18.52 -8.54 -3.01
C LYS A 163 19.34 -9.09 -4.19
N GLU A 164 19.25 -8.48 -5.35
CA GLU A 164 20.09 -8.83 -6.50
C GLU A 164 21.56 -8.45 -6.29
N GLU A 165 21.83 -7.34 -5.61
CA GLU A 165 23.20 -6.91 -5.27
C GLU A 165 23.86 -7.84 -4.24
N GLU A 166 23.12 -8.33 -3.25
CA GLU A 166 23.62 -9.26 -2.23
C GLU A 166 23.95 -10.66 -2.79
N THR A 167 23.38 -11.02 -3.95
CA THR A 167 23.54 -12.36 -4.57
C THR A 167 24.68 -12.40 -5.61
N ARG A 168 25.28 -11.26 -5.93
CA ARG A 168 26.41 -11.13 -6.86
C ARG A 168 27.76 -11.14 -6.14
#